data_81c1e1bcb2e1f8c88630a3ed373b8bb1
#
_entry.id   81c1e1bcb2e1f8c88630a3ed373b8bb1
#
_cell.length_a   1.000
_cell.length_b   1.000
_cell.length_c   1.000
_cell.angle_alpha   90.00
_cell.angle_beta   90.00
_cell.angle_gamma   90.00
#
_symmetry.space_group_name_H-M   'P 1'
#
loop_
_entity.id
_entity.type
_entity.pdbx_description
1 polymer ?
#
loop_
_entity_poly.entity_id
_entity_poly.type
_entity_poly.pdbx_seq_one_letter_code
_entity_poly.pdbx_strand_id
1 'polypeptide(L)'
;MRTGVAVLLSASVFLALGFGCEKGGGNRTAKGSSAEPTGQTEVAQPTETAMPAPKTGGTVSLKLVPENPDALTGLRAELAGTPPGARMLPENLRWFVNGVETEGGKDRLQGNDLRRDDIVHASATVAVNGQDVFLESPPVTVRNAHPETVSADLSPKTPRTGELMRVACRGRDADGDPVTFRVRWFVNDGEIPGETSETLSLKTVSKGSWVHAEVQSFDGIAAGSKMFTPKTLVVNAPPVVDRVTFTQGEGSVFSAHVMVTDPDGDPVTIRQKTLPEGVVLSGTVLTGDVSSIPPGTKAPVVLRISDGDGGDIEYSFRLTSSQK
;
A
#
# COMPACT_ATOMS: atom_id res chain seq x y z
N MET A 1 -15.72 -63.58 -7.47
CA MET A 1 -15.60 -62.53 -6.42
C MET A 1 -14.88 -61.34 -7.06
N ARG A 2 -15.55 -60.21 -7.21
CA ARG A 2 -14.91 -59.01 -7.77
C ARG A 2 -14.28 -58.23 -6.62
N THR A 3 -12.96 -58.18 -6.56
CA THR A 3 -12.22 -57.33 -5.64
C THR A 3 -12.33 -55.87 -6.12
N GLY A 4 -12.94 -55.02 -5.33
CA GLY A 4 -13.00 -53.58 -5.59
C GLY A 4 -11.89 -52.84 -4.87
N VAL A 5 -11.22 -51.92 -5.55
CA VAL A 5 -10.22 -51.03 -4.97
C VAL A 5 -10.93 -49.74 -4.51
N ALA A 6 -10.91 -49.43 -3.21
CA ALA A 6 -11.31 -48.13 -2.71
C ALA A 6 -10.05 -47.28 -2.44
N VAL A 7 -9.92 -46.18 -3.11
CA VAL A 7 -8.82 -45.23 -2.88
C VAL A 7 -9.34 -44.07 -2.04
N LEU A 8 -8.89 -43.95 -0.81
CA LEU A 8 -9.10 -42.77 0.02
C LEU A 8 -7.93 -41.80 -0.21
N LEU A 9 -8.20 -40.73 -0.92
CA LEU A 9 -7.29 -39.59 -1.07
C LEU A 9 -7.42 -38.67 0.17
N SER A 10 -6.42 -38.75 1.05
CA SER A 10 -6.20 -37.64 2.01
C SER A 10 -4.96 -36.86 1.56
N ALA A 11 -5.17 -35.83 0.77
CA ALA A 11 -4.15 -34.86 0.44
C ALA A 11 -4.08 -33.85 1.60
N SER A 12 -2.97 -33.83 2.32
CA SER A 12 -2.71 -32.76 3.30
C SER A 12 -2.09 -31.60 2.55
N VAL A 13 -2.94 -30.66 2.17
CA VAL A 13 -2.51 -29.33 1.70
C VAL A 13 -2.40 -28.46 2.94
N PHE A 14 -1.20 -28.02 3.29
CA PHE A 14 -1.02 -26.96 4.27
C PHE A 14 -1.48 -25.65 3.66
N LEU A 15 -2.70 -25.25 3.99
CA LEU A 15 -3.25 -23.94 3.65
C LEU A 15 -2.87 -22.96 4.78
N ALA A 16 -2.01 -22.01 4.47
CA ALA A 16 -1.75 -20.88 5.37
C ALA A 16 -3.00 -19.98 5.44
N LEU A 17 -3.63 -19.92 6.59
CA LEU A 17 -4.77 -19.05 6.87
C LEU A 17 -4.31 -17.59 6.95
N GLY A 18 -4.76 -16.80 5.99
CA GLY A 18 -4.71 -15.33 6.05
C GLY A 18 -5.85 -14.82 6.92
N PHE A 19 -5.50 -14.01 7.92
CA PHE A 19 -6.48 -13.30 8.74
C PHE A 19 -7.17 -12.21 7.92
N GLY A 20 -8.49 -12.32 7.77
CA GLY A 20 -9.35 -11.29 7.22
C GLY A 20 -9.69 -10.24 8.28
N CYS A 21 -9.58 -8.97 7.90
CA CYS A 21 -10.08 -7.85 8.70
C CYS A 21 -11.55 -7.58 8.33
N GLU A 22 -12.41 -7.58 9.33
CA GLU A 22 -13.84 -7.27 9.24
C GLU A 22 -14.07 -5.79 8.92
N LYS A 23 -14.98 -5.54 7.98
CA LYS A 23 -15.56 -4.22 7.73
C LYS A 23 -16.76 -4.02 8.65
N GLY A 24 -16.66 -3.08 9.59
CA GLY A 24 -17.81 -2.55 10.31
C GLY A 24 -18.54 -1.48 9.51
N GLY A 25 -19.71 -1.82 8.94
CA GLY A 25 -20.63 -0.87 8.36
C GLY A 25 -21.54 -0.29 9.45
N GLY A 26 -21.58 1.04 9.54
CA GLY A 26 -22.53 1.78 10.39
C GLY A 26 -23.30 2.81 9.56
N ASN A 27 -24.47 2.41 9.10
CA ASN A 27 -25.44 3.28 8.44
C ASN A 27 -26.27 4.01 9.51
N ARG A 28 -26.26 5.34 9.53
CA ARG A 28 -27.26 6.13 10.27
C ARG A 28 -27.78 7.26 9.39
N THR A 29 -28.96 7.03 8.86
CA THR A 29 -29.88 8.04 8.36
C THR A 29 -30.40 8.92 9.50
N ALA A 30 -30.34 10.23 9.37
CA ALA A 30 -31.13 11.16 10.16
C ALA A 30 -31.86 12.14 9.22
N LYS A 31 -33.16 12.09 9.32
CA LYS A 31 -34.17 12.95 8.69
C LYS A 31 -34.13 14.36 9.28
N GLY A 32 -34.46 15.31 8.40
CA GLY A 32 -34.52 16.71 8.63
C GLY A 32 -35.60 17.21 9.60
N SER A 33 -35.50 18.46 9.92
CA SER A 33 -36.65 19.33 10.20
C SER A 33 -36.19 20.78 10.04
N SER A 34 -36.94 21.46 9.18
CA SER A 34 -36.93 22.90 8.97
C SER A 34 -37.54 23.64 10.15
N ALA A 35 -36.94 24.73 10.57
CA ALA A 35 -37.65 25.88 11.19
C ALA A 35 -36.74 27.12 11.13
N GLU A 36 -37.14 28.08 10.34
CA GLU A 36 -36.72 29.48 10.54
C GLU A 36 -37.32 30.01 11.86
N PRO A 37 -36.63 30.98 12.48
CA PRO A 37 -37.32 32.18 12.90
C PRO A 37 -36.56 33.47 12.53
N THR A 38 -37.30 34.34 11.93
CA THR A 38 -37.09 35.79 11.82
C THR A 38 -36.80 36.45 13.18
N GLY A 39 -35.74 37.24 13.24
CA GLY A 39 -35.44 38.11 14.37
C GLY A 39 -34.35 39.11 13.98
N GLN A 40 -34.74 40.24 13.41
CA GLN A 40 -33.86 41.38 13.22
C GLN A 40 -33.52 41.97 14.59
N THR A 41 -32.25 41.99 14.93
CA THR A 41 -31.70 42.81 16.00
C THR A 41 -30.64 43.72 15.40
N GLU A 42 -30.99 44.99 15.33
CA GLU A 42 -30.14 46.11 14.96
C GLU A 42 -28.97 46.19 15.94
N VAL A 43 -27.74 45.93 15.49
CA VAL A 43 -26.53 46.15 16.27
C VAL A 43 -25.88 47.44 15.81
N ALA A 44 -25.78 48.38 16.76
CA ALA A 44 -25.15 49.68 16.60
C ALA A 44 -23.70 49.56 16.09
N GLN A 45 -23.38 50.31 15.05
CA GLN A 45 -22.03 50.51 14.54
C GLN A 45 -21.14 51.21 15.57
N PRO A 46 -19.91 50.74 15.82
CA PRO A 46 -18.92 51.52 16.54
C PRO A 46 -18.42 52.67 15.64
N THR A 47 -18.45 53.85 16.17
CA THR A 47 -17.91 55.08 15.58
C THR A 47 -16.42 54.91 15.27
N GLU A 48 -16.10 54.91 13.98
CA GLU A 48 -14.74 54.91 13.44
C GLU A 48 -14.08 56.25 13.75
N THR A 49 -13.14 56.24 14.69
CA THR A 49 -12.27 57.40 14.93
C THR A 49 -11.20 57.40 13.87
N ALA A 50 -11.35 58.26 12.85
CA ALA A 50 -10.38 58.40 11.77
C ALA A 50 -9.02 58.86 12.34
N MET A 51 -8.02 57.99 12.24
CA MET A 51 -6.62 58.36 12.45
C MET A 51 -6.08 59.16 11.26
N PRO A 52 -5.22 60.15 11.47
CA PRO A 52 -4.68 60.99 10.40
C PRO A 52 -3.77 60.15 9.46
N ALA A 53 -3.93 60.36 8.15
CA ALA A 53 -3.14 59.71 7.11
C ALA A 53 -1.63 60.01 7.26
N PRO A 54 -0.75 59.01 7.18
CA PRO A 54 0.69 59.19 7.27
C PRO A 54 1.27 59.84 6.01
N LYS A 55 2.16 60.78 6.23
CA LYS A 55 2.90 61.49 5.17
C LYS A 55 3.91 60.59 4.49
N THR A 56 3.98 60.66 3.17
CA THR A 56 4.84 59.96 2.22
C THR A 56 6.33 59.98 2.55
N GLY A 57 6.82 58.91 3.11
CA GLY A 57 8.18 58.36 2.96
C GLY A 57 7.98 56.87 2.80
N GLY A 58 8.76 56.22 1.95
CA GLY A 58 8.56 54.81 1.50
C GLY A 58 7.77 53.97 2.49
N THR A 59 6.61 53.50 2.04
CA THR A 59 5.63 52.83 2.92
C THR A 59 6.21 51.48 3.38
N VAL A 60 6.64 51.41 4.65
CA VAL A 60 7.03 50.16 5.29
C VAL A 60 5.78 49.30 5.40
N SER A 61 5.87 48.07 4.98
CA SER A 61 4.78 47.08 5.10
C SER A 61 5.30 45.76 5.64
N LEU A 62 4.44 45.02 6.31
CA LEU A 62 4.70 43.66 6.76
C LEU A 62 4.17 42.69 5.70
N LYS A 63 4.97 41.71 5.31
CA LYS A 63 4.61 40.65 4.35
C LYS A 63 4.83 39.29 4.96
N LEU A 64 4.02 38.33 4.55
CA LEU A 64 4.19 36.91 4.85
C LEU A 64 4.79 36.18 3.63
N VAL A 65 5.79 35.35 3.87
CA VAL A 65 6.51 34.59 2.83
C VAL A 65 6.59 33.14 3.24
N PRO A 66 6.25 32.20 2.33
CA PRO A 66 5.80 32.40 0.96
C PRO A 66 4.35 32.96 0.88
N GLU A 67 3.97 33.53 -0.26
CA GLU A 67 2.59 34.01 -0.50
C GLU A 67 1.56 32.85 -0.58
N ASN A 68 2.03 31.65 -0.82
CA ASN A 68 1.25 30.43 -0.91
C ASN A 68 1.84 29.38 0.04
N PRO A 69 1.64 29.53 1.35
CA PRO A 69 2.13 28.58 2.34
C PRO A 69 1.33 27.29 2.31
N ASP A 70 1.95 26.22 2.77
CA ASP A 70 1.32 24.95 3.11
C ASP A 70 1.82 24.46 4.48
N ALA A 71 1.30 23.34 4.95
CA ALA A 71 1.68 22.75 6.23
C ALA A 71 3.12 22.21 6.27
N LEU A 72 3.84 22.18 5.15
CA LEU A 72 5.26 21.77 5.08
C LEU A 72 6.20 22.98 5.14
N THR A 73 5.83 24.09 4.49
CA THR A 73 6.70 25.27 4.34
C THR A 73 6.62 26.24 5.51
N GLY A 74 5.45 26.35 6.14
CA GLY A 74 5.19 27.37 7.15
C GLY A 74 5.26 28.80 6.58
N LEU A 75 5.39 29.79 7.48
CA LEU A 75 5.40 31.21 7.12
C LEU A 75 6.52 31.95 7.82
N ARG A 76 7.07 32.99 7.16
CA ARG A 76 7.95 33.98 7.73
C ARG A 76 7.37 35.39 7.55
N ALA A 77 7.57 36.23 8.55
CA ALA A 77 7.24 37.64 8.46
C ALA A 77 8.46 38.46 8.00
N GLU A 78 8.28 39.28 6.97
CA GLU A 78 9.34 40.11 6.40
C GLU A 78 8.84 41.57 6.24
N LEU A 79 9.74 42.53 6.49
CA LEU A 79 9.48 43.92 6.19
C LEU A 79 9.80 44.22 4.74
N ALA A 80 8.90 44.91 4.05
CA ALA A 80 9.10 45.42 2.71
C ALA A 80 9.06 46.96 2.70
N GLY A 81 9.81 47.60 1.80
CA GLY A 81 9.90 49.04 1.70
C GLY A 81 10.66 49.70 2.84
N THR A 82 11.59 49.01 3.47
CA THR A 82 12.32 49.44 4.67
C THR A 82 13.21 50.64 4.39
N PRO A 83 13.00 51.81 5.02
CA PRO A 83 13.97 52.89 5.03
C PRO A 83 15.20 52.47 5.86
N PRO A 84 16.38 53.09 5.65
CA PRO A 84 17.58 52.84 6.44
C PRO A 84 17.27 52.99 7.93
N GLY A 85 17.57 51.92 8.71
CA GLY A 85 17.36 51.90 10.17
C GLY A 85 16.03 51.32 10.65
N ALA A 86 15.09 50.98 9.77
CA ALA A 86 13.88 50.28 10.18
C ALA A 86 14.21 48.84 10.61
N ARG A 87 13.70 48.42 11.77
CA ARG A 87 14.00 47.15 12.39
C ARG A 87 12.77 46.55 13.02
N MET A 88 12.44 45.36 12.65
CA MET A 88 11.46 44.54 13.35
C MET A 88 12.16 43.80 14.48
N LEU A 89 11.65 43.96 15.70
CA LEU A 89 12.11 43.21 16.85
C LEU A 89 11.24 41.95 16.98
N PRO A 90 11.85 40.78 17.09
CA PRO A 90 11.11 39.51 17.13
C PRO A 90 10.07 39.43 18.26
N GLU A 91 10.34 40.09 19.40
CA GLU A 91 9.44 40.15 20.54
C GLU A 91 8.16 40.94 20.28
N ASN A 92 8.16 41.77 19.25
CA ASN A 92 7.01 42.58 18.85
C ASN A 92 6.17 41.99 17.74
N LEU A 93 6.57 40.80 17.23
CA LEU A 93 5.84 40.08 16.21
C LEU A 93 4.80 39.16 16.86
N ARG A 94 3.58 39.22 16.38
CA ARG A 94 2.46 38.38 16.80
C ARG A 94 1.86 37.68 15.60
N TRP A 95 1.52 36.42 15.78
CA TRP A 95 0.90 35.59 14.77
C TRP A 95 -0.55 35.32 15.10
N PHE A 96 -1.39 35.28 14.08
CA PHE A 96 -2.81 34.95 14.20
C PHE A 96 -3.18 33.88 13.19
N VAL A 97 -3.82 32.83 13.67
CA VAL A 97 -4.38 31.75 12.84
C VAL A 97 -5.89 31.74 13.07
N ASN A 98 -6.66 31.93 12.01
CA ASN A 98 -8.13 32.04 12.07
C ASN A 98 -8.60 33.09 13.08
N GLY A 99 -7.87 34.18 13.18
CA GLY A 99 -8.17 35.31 14.11
C GLY A 99 -7.77 35.07 15.57
N VAL A 100 -7.17 33.94 15.90
CA VAL A 100 -6.68 33.61 17.24
C VAL A 100 -5.17 33.83 17.31
N GLU A 101 -4.71 34.61 18.29
CA GLU A 101 -3.28 34.78 18.54
C GLU A 101 -2.65 33.43 18.90
N THR A 102 -1.55 33.06 18.23
CA THR A 102 -0.84 31.82 18.43
C THR A 102 0.64 32.07 18.72
N GLU A 103 1.26 31.15 19.45
CA GLU A 103 2.70 31.18 19.67
C GLU A 103 3.42 30.86 18.37
N GLY A 104 4.16 31.83 17.83
CA GLY A 104 5.08 31.63 16.71
C GLY A 104 6.51 31.70 17.17
N GLY A 105 7.44 31.23 16.35
CA GLY A 105 8.86 31.54 16.53
C GLY A 105 9.12 33.03 16.30
N LYS A 106 10.32 33.50 16.63
CA LYS A 106 10.70 34.93 16.61
C LYS A 106 10.41 35.67 15.29
N ASP A 107 10.42 34.98 14.17
CA ASP A 107 10.15 35.53 12.83
C ASP A 107 9.36 34.54 11.94
N ARG A 108 8.98 33.38 12.49
CA ARG A 108 8.41 32.27 11.72
C ARG A 108 7.29 31.58 12.46
N LEU A 109 6.26 31.19 11.71
CA LEU A 109 5.23 30.24 12.10
C LEU A 109 5.54 28.90 11.42
N GLN A 110 5.63 27.83 12.21
CA GLN A 110 5.98 26.50 11.70
C GLN A 110 4.83 25.90 10.90
N GLY A 111 5.15 25.18 9.83
CA GLY A 111 4.14 24.56 8.98
C GLY A 111 3.30 23.50 9.70
N ASN A 112 3.89 22.74 10.62
CA ASN A 112 3.17 21.72 11.41
C ASN A 112 2.09 22.28 12.36
N ASP A 113 2.10 23.60 12.61
CA ASP A 113 1.08 24.30 13.39
C ASP A 113 -0.09 24.78 12.50
N LEU A 114 0.01 24.58 11.18
CA LEU A 114 -0.93 25.02 10.16
C LEU A 114 -1.68 23.84 9.56
N ARG A 115 -2.89 24.12 9.06
CA ARG A 115 -3.70 23.19 8.28
C ARG A 115 -4.21 23.88 7.01
N ARG A 116 -4.54 23.12 6.01
CA ARG A 116 -5.23 23.62 4.82
C ARG A 116 -6.40 24.51 5.20
N ASP A 117 -6.59 25.58 4.45
CA ASP A 117 -7.63 26.59 4.59
C ASP A 117 -7.50 27.50 5.84
N ASP A 118 -6.46 27.34 6.67
CA ASP A 118 -6.17 28.29 7.72
C ASP A 118 -5.88 29.68 7.11
N ILE A 119 -6.44 30.72 7.73
CA ILE A 119 -6.19 32.12 7.37
C ILE A 119 -5.19 32.68 8.38
N VAL A 120 -4.01 33.05 7.88
CA VAL A 120 -2.91 33.53 8.72
C VAL A 120 -2.59 34.99 8.41
N HIS A 121 -2.44 35.81 9.45
CA HIS A 121 -1.84 37.12 9.35
C HIS A 121 -0.89 37.35 10.54
N ALA A 122 -0.06 38.36 10.42
CA ALA A 122 0.84 38.77 11.49
C ALA A 122 0.75 40.26 11.73
N SER A 123 0.99 40.71 12.98
CA SER A 123 1.17 42.08 13.32
C SER A 123 2.50 42.33 14.01
N ALA A 124 3.07 43.52 13.82
CA ALA A 124 4.33 43.90 14.45
C ALA A 124 4.40 45.39 14.73
N THR A 125 5.06 45.77 15.81
CA THR A 125 5.47 47.17 16.04
C THR A 125 6.92 47.30 15.58
N VAL A 126 7.17 48.26 14.70
CA VAL A 126 8.46 48.48 14.04
C VAL A 126 8.93 49.89 14.30
N ALA A 127 10.15 50.07 14.75
CA ALA A 127 10.78 51.39 14.87
C ALA A 127 11.20 51.90 13.49
N VAL A 128 10.63 52.99 13.03
CA VAL A 128 10.93 53.68 11.76
C VAL A 128 11.31 55.12 12.06
N ASN A 129 12.55 55.51 11.79
CA ASN A 129 13.06 56.85 12.06
C ASN A 129 12.86 57.29 13.52
N GLY A 130 12.94 56.36 14.47
CA GLY A 130 12.74 56.60 15.92
C GLY A 130 11.29 56.73 16.37
N GLN A 131 10.35 56.40 15.52
CA GLN A 131 8.92 56.32 15.83
C GLN A 131 8.42 54.90 15.72
N ASP A 132 7.60 54.46 16.65
CA ASP A 132 6.94 53.15 16.61
C ASP A 132 5.77 53.19 15.64
N VAL A 133 5.80 52.27 14.66
CA VAL A 133 4.74 52.09 13.66
C VAL A 133 4.16 50.70 13.82
N PHE A 134 2.85 50.61 14.03
CA PHE A 134 2.13 49.33 14.01
C PHE A 134 1.84 48.92 12.57
N LEU A 135 2.22 47.68 12.24
CA LEU A 135 2.02 47.09 10.93
C LEU A 135 1.23 45.79 11.06
N GLU A 136 0.35 45.57 10.11
CA GLU A 136 -0.37 44.31 9.94
C GLU A 136 -0.15 43.80 8.53
N SER A 137 0.08 42.49 8.39
CA SER A 137 0.25 41.86 7.09
C SER A 137 -1.10 41.61 6.43
N PRO A 138 -1.18 41.60 5.08
CA PRO A 138 -2.30 40.99 4.42
C PRO A 138 -2.44 39.52 4.87
N PRO A 139 -3.69 39.02 5.02
CA PRO A 139 -3.92 37.62 5.34
C PRO A 139 -3.50 36.73 4.16
N VAL A 140 -2.96 35.54 4.47
CA VAL A 140 -2.68 34.49 3.50
C VAL A 140 -3.46 33.24 3.88
N THR A 141 -3.91 32.50 2.88
CA THR A 141 -4.59 31.22 3.10
C THR A 141 -3.61 30.09 2.90
N VAL A 142 -3.57 29.17 3.86
CA VAL A 142 -2.74 27.96 3.82
C VAL A 142 -3.32 27.01 2.78
N ARG A 143 -2.47 26.58 1.86
CA ARG A 143 -2.84 25.65 0.78
C ARG A 143 -2.68 24.21 1.21
N ASN A 144 -3.28 23.31 0.42
CA ASN A 144 -3.07 21.87 0.57
C ASN A 144 -1.58 21.52 0.46
N ALA A 145 -1.07 20.80 1.46
CA ALA A 145 0.20 20.13 1.38
C ALA A 145 0.07 18.84 0.54
N HIS A 146 1.08 18.54 -0.26
CA HIS A 146 1.07 17.29 -1.02
C HIS A 146 1.40 16.11 -0.11
N PRO A 147 0.71 14.97 -0.24
CA PRO A 147 1.00 13.78 0.55
C PRO A 147 2.37 13.19 0.19
N GLU A 148 3.01 12.57 1.15
CA GLU A 148 4.31 11.92 0.97
C GLU A 148 4.16 10.39 1.00
N THR A 149 4.79 9.70 0.05
CA THR A 149 5.00 8.26 0.13
C THR A 149 6.23 7.99 1.00
N VAL A 150 6.04 7.43 2.19
CA VAL A 150 7.11 7.17 3.17
C VAL A 150 7.84 5.87 2.87
N SER A 151 7.11 4.83 2.48
CA SER A 151 7.69 3.55 2.06
C SER A 151 6.79 2.81 1.08
N ALA A 152 7.43 1.99 0.24
CA ALA A 152 6.77 1.04 -0.65
C ALA A 152 7.63 -0.23 -0.73
N ASP A 153 7.07 -1.36 -0.30
CA ASP A 153 7.77 -2.63 -0.19
C ASP A 153 7.03 -3.74 -0.92
N LEU A 154 7.79 -4.58 -1.64
CA LEU A 154 7.25 -5.76 -2.32
C LEU A 154 7.32 -7.01 -1.43
N SER A 155 6.30 -7.85 -1.53
CA SER A 155 6.23 -9.16 -0.88
C SER A 155 5.55 -10.16 -1.81
N PRO A 156 6.06 -11.42 -1.90
CA PRO A 156 7.26 -11.96 -1.23
C PRO A 156 8.55 -11.35 -1.76
N LYS A 157 9.65 -11.48 -1.01
CA LYS A 157 10.99 -11.00 -1.45
C LYS A 157 11.67 -11.92 -2.47
N THR A 158 11.22 -13.17 -2.57
CA THR A 158 11.64 -14.16 -3.55
C THR A 158 10.40 -14.75 -4.22
N PRO A 159 9.71 -13.96 -5.08
CA PRO A 159 8.51 -14.41 -5.76
C PRO A 159 8.82 -15.45 -6.82
N ARG A 160 7.86 -16.32 -7.08
CA ARG A 160 7.92 -17.37 -8.10
C ARG A 160 6.87 -17.16 -9.16
N THR A 161 7.11 -17.71 -10.33
CA THR A 161 6.10 -17.77 -11.40
C THR A 161 4.80 -18.38 -10.87
N GLY A 162 3.68 -17.76 -11.20
CA GLY A 162 2.35 -18.18 -10.75
C GLY A 162 1.89 -17.60 -9.43
N GLU A 163 2.77 -17.03 -8.60
CA GLU A 163 2.41 -16.42 -7.34
C GLU A 163 1.77 -15.02 -7.50
N LEU A 164 1.23 -14.51 -6.39
CA LEU A 164 0.77 -13.13 -6.28
C LEU A 164 1.85 -12.29 -5.59
N MET A 165 2.23 -11.20 -6.21
CA MET A 165 3.10 -10.19 -5.63
C MET A 165 2.25 -9.04 -5.10
N ARG A 166 2.60 -8.50 -3.93
CA ARG A 166 1.91 -7.39 -3.29
C ARG A 166 2.88 -6.25 -3.03
N VAL A 167 2.41 -5.01 -3.24
CA VAL A 167 3.08 -3.82 -2.73
C VAL A 167 2.39 -3.34 -1.45
N ALA A 168 3.17 -3.14 -0.40
CA ALA A 168 2.71 -2.54 0.86
C ALA A 168 3.25 -1.10 0.93
N CYS A 169 2.34 -0.13 1.04
CA CYS A 169 2.65 1.28 1.01
C CYS A 169 2.35 1.93 2.37
N ARG A 170 3.16 2.95 2.72
CA ARG A 170 2.88 3.86 3.82
C ARG A 170 3.05 5.29 3.33
N GLY A 171 2.16 6.15 3.74
CA GLY A 171 2.20 7.57 3.42
C GLY A 171 1.80 8.42 4.62
N ARG A 172 2.07 9.69 4.50
CA ARG A 172 1.62 10.71 5.45
C ARG A 172 1.22 11.97 4.69
N ASP A 173 0.33 12.71 5.29
CA ASP A 173 -0.07 14.02 4.85
C ASP A 173 0.10 15.03 5.99
N ALA A 174 0.58 16.23 5.67
CA ALA A 174 0.84 17.26 6.68
C ALA A 174 -0.46 17.95 7.17
N ASP A 175 -1.50 17.99 6.33
CA ASP A 175 -2.81 18.50 6.70
C ASP A 175 -3.63 17.47 7.49
N GLY A 176 -3.17 16.20 7.50
CA GLY A 176 -3.84 15.08 8.16
C GLY A 176 -4.88 14.40 7.29
N ASP A 177 -4.86 14.65 5.98
CA ASP A 177 -5.77 14.01 5.03
C ASP A 177 -5.47 12.51 4.86
N PRO A 178 -6.49 11.68 4.57
CA PRO A 178 -6.30 10.26 4.29
C PRO A 178 -5.49 10.05 3.02
N VAL A 179 -4.37 9.31 3.12
CA VAL A 179 -3.51 9.01 1.98
C VAL A 179 -3.91 7.69 1.33
N THR A 180 -4.15 7.74 0.03
CA THR A 180 -4.33 6.58 -0.85
C THR A 180 -3.15 6.45 -1.79
N PHE A 181 -3.04 5.30 -2.52
CA PHE A 181 -1.91 5.06 -3.41
C PHE A 181 -2.39 4.66 -4.79
N ARG A 182 -1.70 5.20 -5.80
CA ARG A 182 -1.79 4.79 -7.21
C ARG A 182 -0.57 3.94 -7.51
N VAL A 183 -0.79 2.74 -8.04
CA VAL A 183 0.27 1.77 -8.31
C VAL A 183 0.39 1.56 -9.81
N ARG A 184 1.61 1.39 -10.31
CA ARG A 184 1.94 0.94 -11.66
C ARG A 184 3.01 -0.13 -11.56
N TRP A 185 2.84 -1.22 -12.30
CA TRP A 185 3.75 -2.35 -12.26
C TRP A 185 4.64 -2.41 -13.49
N PHE A 186 5.86 -2.89 -13.29
CA PHE A 186 6.88 -3.00 -14.33
C PHE A 186 7.52 -4.37 -14.28
N VAL A 187 7.72 -4.97 -15.47
CA VAL A 187 8.48 -6.20 -15.68
C VAL A 187 9.60 -5.91 -16.66
N ASN A 188 10.84 -6.17 -16.27
CA ASN A 188 12.04 -5.88 -17.08
C ASN A 188 12.06 -4.42 -17.61
N ASP A 189 11.66 -3.48 -16.74
CA ASP A 189 11.50 -2.04 -17.01
C ASP A 189 10.37 -1.68 -17.99
N GLY A 190 9.63 -2.65 -18.52
CA GLY A 190 8.41 -2.42 -19.28
C GLY A 190 7.20 -2.29 -18.36
N GLU A 191 6.40 -1.22 -18.51
CA GLU A 191 5.16 -1.06 -17.78
C GLU A 191 4.14 -2.13 -18.21
N ILE A 192 3.38 -2.67 -17.24
CA ILE A 192 2.22 -3.52 -17.50
C ILE A 192 0.98 -2.62 -17.58
N PRO A 193 0.43 -2.36 -18.77
CA PRO A 193 -0.68 -1.43 -18.92
C PRO A 193 -1.93 -1.92 -18.18
N GLY A 194 -2.57 -1.02 -17.43
CA GLY A 194 -3.84 -1.30 -16.75
C GLY A 194 -3.72 -2.01 -15.41
N GLU A 195 -2.55 -2.49 -15.02
CA GLU A 195 -2.33 -3.07 -13.69
C GLU A 195 -2.09 -1.95 -12.67
N THR A 196 -3.16 -1.59 -11.95
CA THR A 196 -3.15 -0.52 -10.94
C THR A 196 -3.48 -1.02 -9.53
N SER A 197 -3.68 -2.33 -9.38
CA SER A 197 -3.96 -2.98 -8.12
C SER A 197 -2.72 -3.01 -7.21
N GLU A 198 -2.92 -3.09 -5.89
CA GLU A 198 -1.84 -3.35 -4.94
C GLU A 198 -1.23 -4.75 -5.10
N THR A 199 -1.82 -5.61 -5.93
CA THR A 199 -1.32 -6.96 -6.20
C THR A 199 -1.14 -7.19 -7.68
N LEU A 200 -0.05 -7.90 -8.04
CA LEU A 200 0.26 -8.35 -9.39
C LEU A 200 0.28 -9.88 -9.43
N SER A 201 -0.44 -10.48 -10.39
CA SER A 201 -0.33 -11.92 -10.67
C SER A 201 0.89 -12.20 -11.53
N LEU A 202 1.76 -13.09 -11.06
CA LEU A 202 2.96 -13.51 -11.81
C LEU A 202 2.71 -14.73 -12.73
N LYS A 203 1.46 -15.06 -13.05
CA LYS A 203 1.13 -16.20 -13.93
C LYS A 203 1.74 -16.11 -15.32
N THR A 204 1.95 -14.90 -15.81
CA THR A 204 2.51 -14.62 -17.15
C THR A 204 3.91 -14.02 -17.07
N VAL A 205 4.49 -13.96 -15.89
CA VAL A 205 5.84 -13.41 -15.66
C VAL A 205 6.80 -14.58 -15.51
N SER A 206 7.73 -14.70 -16.44
CA SER A 206 8.71 -15.79 -16.46
C SER A 206 9.76 -15.64 -15.35
N LYS A 207 10.28 -16.76 -14.85
CA LYS A 207 11.48 -16.76 -14.00
C LYS A 207 12.64 -16.00 -14.67
N GLY A 208 13.49 -15.39 -13.88
CA GLY A 208 14.57 -14.50 -14.36
C GLY A 208 14.13 -13.09 -14.68
N SER A 209 12.82 -12.78 -14.67
CA SER A 209 12.32 -11.43 -14.84
C SER A 209 12.47 -10.59 -13.57
N TRP A 210 12.73 -9.29 -13.75
CA TRP A 210 12.75 -8.31 -12.67
C TRP A 210 11.41 -7.59 -12.57
N VAL A 211 10.83 -7.55 -11.38
CA VAL A 211 9.56 -6.88 -11.11
C VAL A 211 9.77 -5.74 -10.13
N HIS A 212 9.16 -4.60 -10.39
CA HIS A 212 9.07 -3.48 -9.46
C HIS A 212 7.77 -2.70 -9.65
N ALA A 213 7.45 -1.84 -8.71
CA ALA A 213 6.28 -0.96 -8.78
C ALA A 213 6.68 0.51 -8.63
N GLU A 214 6.00 1.39 -9.34
CA GLU A 214 5.93 2.82 -9.07
C GLU A 214 4.70 3.07 -8.21
N VAL A 215 4.88 3.78 -7.10
CA VAL A 215 3.81 4.14 -6.17
C VAL A 215 3.75 5.65 -6.05
N GLN A 216 2.56 6.21 -6.13
CA GLN A 216 2.32 7.64 -5.93
C GLN A 216 1.22 7.84 -4.90
N SER A 217 1.50 8.58 -3.84
CA SER A 217 0.50 8.98 -2.83
C SER A 217 -0.51 9.97 -3.41
N PHE A 218 -1.73 9.97 -2.86
CA PHE A 218 -2.83 10.86 -3.24
C PHE A 218 -3.74 11.08 -2.02
N ASP A 219 -4.04 12.34 -1.70
CA ASP A 219 -4.85 12.78 -0.55
C ASP A 219 -6.32 13.05 -0.89
N GLY A 220 -6.72 12.81 -2.15
CA GLY A 220 -8.04 13.18 -2.67
C GLY A 220 -8.06 14.52 -3.40
N ILE A 221 -7.05 15.37 -3.22
CA ILE A 221 -6.92 16.71 -3.80
C ILE A 221 -5.72 16.76 -4.76
N ALA A 222 -4.55 16.37 -4.27
CA ALA A 222 -3.29 16.43 -4.98
C ALA A 222 -2.53 15.10 -4.93
N ALA A 223 -1.66 14.89 -5.92
CA ALA A 223 -0.75 13.76 -5.94
C ALA A 223 0.60 14.15 -5.35
N GLY A 224 1.14 13.29 -4.50
CA GLY A 224 2.48 13.41 -3.96
C GLY A 224 3.57 12.94 -4.92
N SER A 225 4.79 12.84 -4.41
CA SER A 225 5.93 12.35 -5.16
C SER A 225 5.81 10.87 -5.49
N LYS A 226 6.41 10.48 -6.61
CA LYS A 226 6.51 9.07 -7.01
C LYS A 226 7.67 8.39 -6.30
N MET A 227 7.47 7.14 -5.92
CA MET A 227 8.49 6.28 -5.33
C MET A 227 8.52 4.95 -6.08
N PHE A 228 9.72 4.46 -6.40
CA PHE A 228 9.90 3.12 -6.96
C PHE A 228 10.30 2.14 -5.85
N THR A 229 9.71 0.96 -5.89
CA THR A 229 10.18 -0.15 -5.04
C THR A 229 11.52 -0.69 -5.55
N PRO A 230 12.31 -1.35 -4.70
CA PRO A 230 13.44 -2.14 -5.18
C PRO A 230 12.97 -3.20 -6.20
N LYS A 231 13.78 -3.44 -7.22
CA LYS A 231 13.54 -4.52 -8.19
C LYS A 231 13.69 -5.88 -7.49
N THR A 232 12.75 -6.78 -7.76
CA THR A 232 12.72 -8.12 -7.18
C THR A 232 12.76 -9.15 -8.30
N LEU A 233 13.66 -10.13 -8.19
CA LEU A 233 13.83 -11.17 -9.19
C LEU A 233 12.78 -12.27 -8.98
N VAL A 234 12.09 -12.66 -10.04
CA VAL A 234 11.23 -13.83 -10.07
C VAL A 234 12.10 -15.07 -10.20
N VAL A 235 12.01 -15.96 -9.22
CA VAL A 235 12.82 -17.20 -9.18
C VAL A 235 12.02 -18.39 -9.66
N ASN A 236 12.70 -19.49 -9.89
CA ASN A 236 12.12 -20.76 -10.31
C ASN A 236 11.00 -21.21 -9.35
N ALA A 237 9.88 -21.65 -9.93
CA ALA A 237 8.78 -22.29 -9.21
C ALA A 237 8.94 -23.81 -9.27
N PRO A 238 8.70 -24.54 -8.18
CA PRO A 238 8.74 -26.00 -8.23
C PRO A 238 7.53 -26.56 -9.01
N PRO A 239 7.64 -27.79 -9.53
CA PRO A 239 6.52 -28.46 -10.17
C PRO A 239 5.35 -28.68 -9.20
N VAL A 240 4.15 -28.74 -9.75
CA VAL A 240 2.90 -28.92 -9.00
C VAL A 240 2.22 -30.20 -9.46
N VAL A 241 1.83 -31.05 -8.51
CA VAL A 241 1.00 -32.23 -8.81
C VAL A 241 -0.45 -31.77 -8.91
N ASP A 242 -1.00 -31.77 -10.11
CA ASP A 242 -2.37 -31.37 -10.36
C ASP A 242 -3.36 -32.40 -9.82
N ARG A 243 -3.12 -33.65 -10.12
CA ARG A 243 -3.93 -34.79 -9.67
C ARG A 243 -3.26 -36.15 -9.91
N VAL A 244 -3.75 -37.15 -9.21
CA VAL A 244 -3.45 -38.57 -9.49
C VAL A 244 -4.77 -39.24 -9.89
N THR A 245 -4.80 -39.81 -11.10
CA THR A 245 -5.98 -40.50 -11.63
C THR A 245 -5.75 -42.00 -11.57
N PHE A 246 -6.63 -42.72 -10.88
CA PHE A 246 -6.58 -44.15 -10.74
C PHE A 246 -7.51 -44.84 -11.74
N THR A 247 -7.00 -45.90 -12.37
CA THR A 247 -7.78 -46.78 -13.21
C THR A 247 -7.58 -48.22 -12.68
N GLN A 248 -8.68 -48.88 -12.40
CA GLN A 248 -8.66 -50.31 -12.00
C GLN A 248 -8.61 -51.19 -13.24
N GLY A 249 -7.65 -52.12 -13.26
CA GLY A 249 -7.58 -53.20 -14.24
C GLY A 249 -8.37 -54.43 -13.80
N GLU A 250 -8.06 -55.57 -14.35
CA GLU A 250 -8.65 -56.86 -13.95
C GLU A 250 -8.12 -57.30 -12.58
N GLY A 251 -9.02 -57.77 -11.72
CA GLY A 251 -8.67 -58.26 -10.38
C GLY A 251 -8.15 -57.13 -9.46
N SER A 252 -6.94 -57.34 -8.96
CA SER A 252 -6.25 -56.43 -8.02
C SER A 252 -5.27 -55.49 -8.68
N VAL A 253 -5.15 -55.52 -10.01
CA VAL A 253 -4.24 -54.67 -10.80
C VAL A 253 -4.79 -53.25 -10.88
N PHE A 254 -3.92 -52.26 -10.78
CA PHE A 254 -4.26 -50.86 -10.95
C PHE A 254 -3.24 -50.12 -11.81
N SER A 255 -3.66 -49.00 -12.35
CA SER A 255 -2.82 -47.99 -12.95
C SER A 255 -3.14 -46.64 -12.32
N ALA A 256 -2.12 -45.84 -11.98
CA ALA A 256 -2.29 -44.50 -11.45
C ALA A 256 -1.44 -43.52 -12.27
N HIS A 257 -2.09 -42.57 -12.90
CA HIS A 257 -1.43 -41.52 -13.68
C HIS A 257 -1.22 -40.30 -12.80
N VAL A 258 0.04 -39.90 -12.59
CA VAL A 258 0.43 -38.69 -11.84
C VAL A 258 0.55 -37.56 -12.84
N MET A 259 -0.40 -36.63 -12.79
CA MET A 259 -0.39 -35.44 -13.64
C MET A 259 0.34 -34.33 -12.92
N VAL A 260 1.38 -33.79 -13.55
CA VAL A 260 2.25 -32.75 -13.00
C VAL A 260 2.43 -31.67 -14.03
N THR A 261 2.36 -30.44 -13.59
CA THR A 261 2.69 -29.25 -14.39
C THR A 261 3.78 -28.46 -13.69
N ASP A 262 4.54 -27.72 -14.48
CA ASP A 262 5.52 -26.78 -13.98
C ASP A 262 5.07 -25.36 -14.34
N PRO A 263 5.04 -24.42 -13.37
CA PRO A 263 4.60 -23.04 -13.62
C PRO A 263 5.51 -22.27 -14.59
N ASP A 264 6.80 -22.64 -14.66
CA ASP A 264 7.78 -22.03 -15.57
C ASP A 264 7.81 -22.74 -16.94
N GLY A 265 7.14 -23.90 -17.05
CA GLY A 265 7.11 -24.72 -18.24
C GLY A 265 8.33 -25.65 -18.36
N ASP A 266 9.05 -25.88 -17.29
CA ASP A 266 10.23 -26.74 -17.28
C ASP A 266 9.88 -28.21 -17.45
N PRO A 267 10.80 -29.04 -18.01
CA PRO A 267 10.61 -30.47 -18.12
C PRO A 267 10.62 -31.14 -16.75
N VAL A 268 9.53 -31.81 -16.40
CA VAL A 268 9.40 -32.49 -15.11
C VAL A 268 9.84 -33.94 -15.16
N THR A 269 10.62 -34.36 -14.18
CA THR A 269 11.04 -35.77 -13.95
C THR A 269 10.43 -36.28 -12.66
N ILE A 270 9.80 -37.48 -12.73
CA ILE A 270 9.25 -38.17 -11.56
C ILE A 270 10.14 -39.39 -11.26
N ARG A 271 10.58 -39.52 -10.01
CA ARG A 271 11.35 -40.66 -9.52
C ARG A 271 10.68 -41.24 -8.28
N GLN A 272 10.77 -42.57 -8.15
CA GLN A 272 10.33 -43.24 -6.93
C GLN A 272 11.29 -42.97 -5.77
N LYS A 273 10.76 -42.70 -4.61
CA LYS A 273 11.49 -42.68 -3.32
C LYS A 273 11.08 -43.88 -2.47
N THR A 274 9.77 -44.14 -2.37
CA THR A 274 9.21 -45.33 -1.70
C THR A 274 8.01 -45.82 -2.48
N LEU A 275 8.02 -47.09 -2.83
CA LEU A 275 6.89 -47.78 -3.42
C LEU A 275 6.61 -49.06 -2.63
N PRO A 276 5.35 -49.51 -2.54
CA PRO A 276 5.00 -50.84 -2.04
C PRO A 276 5.56 -51.92 -2.96
N GLU A 277 5.74 -53.14 -2.43
CA GLU A 277 6.11 -54.30 -3.21
C GLU A 277 5.09 -54.56 -4.33
N GLY A 278 5.57 -54.89 -5.52
CA GLY A 278 4.74 -55.13 -6.69
C GLY A 278 4.21 -53.86 -7.40
N VAL A 279 4.61 -52.66 -6.94
CA VAL A 279 4.29 -51.39 -7.61
C VAL A 279 5.52 -50.84 -8.32
N VAL A 280 5.36 -50.45 -9.58
CA VAL A 280 6.43 -49.93 -10.46
C VAL A 280 6.03 -48.57 -11.01
N LEU A 281 6.98 -47.65 -11.07
CA LEU A 281 6.84 -46.34 -11.74
C LEU A 281 7.49 -46.41 -13.13
N SER A 282 6.74 -46.02 -14.15
CA SER A 282 7.24 -45.82 -15.52
C SER A 282 6.79 -44.45 -16.04
N GLY A 283 7.75 -43.54 -16.18
CA GLY A 283 7.44 -42.14 -16.51
C GLY A 283 6.51 -41.49 -15.47
N THR A 284 5.30 -41.18 -15.88
CA THR A 284 4.26 -40.57 -15.03
C THR A 284 3.23 -41.58 -14.51
N VAL A 285 3.39 -42.86 -14.82
CA VAL A 285 2.42 -43.93 -14.54
C VAL A 285 2.95 -44.91 -13.52
N LEU A 286 2.21 -45.10 -12.45
CA LEU A 286 2.38 -46.17 -11.48
C LEU A 286 1.48 -47.35 -11.89
N THR A 287 2.02 -48.52 -11.96
CA THR A 287 1.29 -49.78 -12.18
C THR A 287 1.62 -50.77 -11.09
N GLY A 288 0.67 -51.59 -10.69
CA GLY A 288 0.95 -52.61 -9.69
C GLY A 288 -0.25 -53.45 -9.35
N ASP A 289 0.00 -54.44 -8.48
CA ASP A 289 -1.00 -55.31 -7.93
C ASP A 289 -1.14 -55.05 -6.42
N VAL A 290 -2.33 -54.62 -6.01
CA VAL A 290 -2.61 -54.34 -4.57
C VAL A 290 -2.89 -55.60 -3.77
N SER A 291 -2.89 -56.77 -4.37
CA SER A 291 -3.05 -58.04 -3.63
C SER A 291 -1.86 -58.35 -2.68
N SER A 292 -0.68 -57.77 -2.97
CA SER A 292 0.50 -57.82 -2.10
C SER A 292 0.37 -56.93 -0.85
N ILE A 293 -0.59 -55.96 -0.84
CA ILE A 293 -0.85 -55.08 0.29
C ILE A 293 -1.83 -55.76 1.24
N PRO A 294 -1.46 -56.05 2.52
CA PRO A 294 -2.36 -56.71 3.44
C PRO A 294 -3.68 -55.91 3.60
N PRO A 295 -4.84 -56.57 3.65
CA PRO A 295 -6.13 -55.93 3.80
C PRO A 295 -6.19 -54.97 4.99
N GLY A 296 -6.74 -53.75 4.77
CA GLY A 296 -6.84 -52.73 5.82
C GLY A 296 -5.54 -51.98 6.13
N THR A 297 -4.41 -52.35 5.51
CA THR A 297 -3.16 -51.61 5.63
C THR A 297 -3.07 -50.47 4.60
N LYS A 298 -2.33 -49.42 4.96
CA LYS A 298 -2.09 -48.26 4.09
C LYS A 298 -0.62 -48.27 3.67
N ALA A 299 -0.35 -48.72 2.46
CA ALA A 299 1.00 -48.76 1.91
C ALA A 299 1.42 -47.40 1.34
N PRO A 300 2.53 -46.80 1.79
CA PRO A 300 2.95 -45.47 1.33
C PRO A 300 3.53 -45.51 -0.07
N VAL A 301 3.16 -44.54 -0.88
CA VAL A 301 3.83 -44.16 -2.13
C VAL A 301 4.46 -42.80 -1.92
N VAL A 302 5.76 -42.67 -2.12
CA VAL A 302 6.49 -41.41 -2.06
C VAL A 302 7.26 -41.23 -3.36
N LEU A 303 6.97 -40.14 -4.03
CA LEU A 303 7.60 -39.74 -5.28
C LEU A 303 8.43 -38.46 -5.05
N ARG A 304 9.61 -38.41 -5.69
CA ARG A 304 10.38 -37.17 -5.84
C ARG A 304 10.14 -36.64 -7.24
N ILE A 305 9.74 -35.40 -7.33
CA ILE A 305 9.40 -34.74 -8.57
C ILE A 305 10.30 -33.51 -8.70
N SER A 306 10.97 -33.36 -9.84
CA SER A 306 11.99 -32.33 -10.07
C SER A 306 11.83 -31.72 -11.44
N ASP A 307 12.03 -30.41 -11.54
CA ASP A 307 12.09 -29.63 -12.79
C ASP A 307 13.51 -29.54 -13.38
N GLY A 308 14.52 -30.01 -12.63
CA GLY A 308 15.93 -29.92 -13.05
C GLY A 308 16.57 -28.55 -12.86
N ASP A 309 15.82 -27.56 -12.37
CA ASP A 309 16.29 -26.16 -12.10
C ASP A 309 16.13 -25.74 -10.62
N GLY A 310 16.22 -26.74 -9.73
CA GLY A 310 16.18 -26.52 -8.29
C GLY A 310 14.81 -26.61 -7.65
N GLY A 311 13.76 -26.84 -8.41
CA GLY A 311 12.42 -27.12 -7.91
C GLY A 311 12.24 -28.61 -7.66
N ASP A 312 12.47 -29.05 -6.43
CA ASP A 312 12.26 -30.40 -5.99
C ASP A 312 11.11 -30.50 -5.00
N ILE A 313 10.14 -31.38 -5.23
CA ILE A 313 9.07 -31.68 -4.30
C ILE A 313 8.99 -33.19 -3.98
N GLU A 314 8.54 -33.49 -2.77
CA GLU A 314 8.10 -34.83 -2.40
C GLU A 314 6.58 -34.90 -2.38
N TYR A 315 6.00 -35.77 -3.18
CA TYR A 315 4.57 -36.00 -3.19
C TYR A 315 4.29 -37.42 -2.65
N SER A 316 3.37 -37.51 -1.69
CA SER A 316 3.03 -38.80 -1.07
C SER A 316 1.53 -39.03 -1.02
N PHE A 317 1.17 -40.29 -1.22
CA PHE A 317 -0.18 -40.80 -1.02
C PHE A 317 -0.12 -42.27 -0.54
N ARG A 318 -1.26 -42.87 -0.27
CA ARG A 318 -1.33 -44.22 0.25
C ARG A 318 -2.24 -45.07 -0.60
N LEU A 319 -1.77 -46.31 -0.90
CA LEU A 319 -2.57 -47.33 -1.50
C LEU A 319 -3.20 -48.20 -0.40
N THR A 320 -4.46 -48.57 -0.59
CA THR A 320 -5.17 -49.50 0.30
C THR A 320 -5.77 -50.61 -0.52
N SER A 321 -5.62 -51.84 -0.04
CA SER A 321 -6.36 -52.99 -0.53
C SER A 321 -7.66 -53.12 0.25
N SER A 322 -8.80 -53.13 -0.44
CA SER A 322 -10.09 -53.47 0.16
C SER A 322 -10.45 -54.89 -0.20
N GLN A 323 -10.59 -55.75 0.79
CA GLN A 323 -11.35 -56.98 0.58
C GLN A 323 -12.83 -56.64 0.61
N LYS A 324 -13.57 -57.10 -0.37
CA LYS A 324 -15.00 -57.30 -0.27
C LYS A 324 -15.30 -58.64 0.35
#